data_344c9966b3fb3381b15d820fa1366830
#
_entry.id   344c9966b3fb3381b15d820fa1366830
#
_cell.length_a   1.000
_cell.length_b   1.000
_cell.length_c   1.000
_cell.angle_alpha   90.00
_cell.angle_beta   90.00
_cell.angle_gamma   90.00
#
_symmetry.space_group_name_H-M   'P 1'
#
loop_
_entity.id
_entity.type
_entity.pdbx_description
1 polymer ?
#
loop_
_entity_poly.entity_id
_entity_poly.type
_entity_poly.pdbx_seq_one_letter_code
_entity_poly.pdbx_strand_id
1 'polypeptide(L)'
;CWSGGSEFYLIHLVAPTTTGDRMKEIADRASGFIYLVSKTGVTGSSGLDVRDVRYHVARLRSLTDIPICVGFGISDPVDAGLLSPHVDGVVIGSAFERIIEGNLDNPDLAKRLGEEVRKYKAAMCSMQKNNEQNQLRKGKREKP
;
A
#
# COMPACT_ATOMS: atom_id res chain seq x y z
N CYS A 1 -15.07 3.18 28.00
CA CYS A 1 -14.38 1.93 28.34
C CYS A 1 -14.98 0.78 27.57
N TRP A 2 -14.29 0.27 26.57
CA TRP A 2 -14.64 -0.94 25.85
C TRP A 2 -14.03 -2.14 26.60
N SER A 3 -14.85 -2.93 27.25
CA SER A 3 -14.45 -4.12 28.01
C SER A 3 -15.00 -5.40 27.40
N GLY A 4 -15.12 -5.47 26.10
CA GLY A 4 -15.52 -6.68 25.40
C GLY A 4 -14.30 -7.31 24.74
N GLY A 5 -14.02 -8.58 24.99
CA GLY A 5 -12.84 -9.34 24.57
C GLY A 5 -12.70 -9.59 23.05
N SER A 6 -12.91 -8.56 22.23
CA SER A 6 -12.57 -8.51 20.82
C SER A 6 -11.25 -7.78 20.68
N GLU A 7 -10.27 -8.39 20.04
CA GLU A 7 -9.02 -7.74 19.69
C GLU A 7 -9.32 -6.52 18.81
N PHE A 8 -8.95 -5.35 19.30
CA PHE A 8 -9.09 -4.09 18.60
C PHE A 8 -7.72 -3.68 18.09
N TYR A 9 -7.57 -3.60 16.77
CA TYR A 9 -6.34 -3.15 16.15
C TYR A 9 -6.39 -1.66 15.86
N LEU A 10 -5.41 -0.92 16.37
CA LEU A 10 -5.24 0.50 16.09
C LEU A 10 -4.25 0.69 14.94
N ILE A 11 -4.79 1.07 13.78
CA ILE A 11 -3.99 1.32 12.59
C ILE A 11 -3.38 2.72 12.67
N HIS A 12 -2.06 2.79 12.74
CA HIS A 12 -1.33 4.05 12.78
C HIS A 12 -0.92 4.51 11.39
N LEU A 13 -0.96 5.83 11.17
CA LEU A 13 -0.52 6.47 9.93
C LEU A 13 0.90 6.98 10.09
N VAL A 14 1.71 6.75 9.06
CA VAL A 14 3.05 7.32 8.88
C VAL A 14 3.07 8.11 7.58
N ALA A 15 3.52 9.36 7.66
CA ALA A 15 3.72 10.22 6.50
C ALA A 15 5.21 10.33 6.15
N PRO A 16 5.59 10.70 4.94
CA PRO A 16 6.98 10.96 4.57
C PRO A 16 7.68 11.97 5.45
N THR A 17 6.93 12.91 6.02
CA THR A 17 7.41 13.93 6.95
C THR A 17 7.57 13.44 8.40
N THR A 18 7.17 12.21 8.73
CA THR A 18 7.28 11.65 10.07
C THR A 18 8.76 11.49 10.45
N THR A 19 9.16 12.11 11.58
CA THR A 19 10.53 12.02 12.11
C THR A 19 10.88 10.59 12.51
N GLY A 20 12.18 10.27 12.59
CA GLY A 20 12.65 8.92 12.97
C GLY A 20 12.16 8.49 14.35
N ASP A 21 12.24 9.39 15.34
CA ASP A 21 11.80 9.10 16.72
C ASP A 21 10.29 8.84 16.77
N ARG A 22 9.51 9.64 16.05
CA ARG A 22 8.06 9.45 15.97
C ARG A 22 7.69 8.17 15.23
N MET A 23 8.45 7.83 14.20
CA MET A 23 8.26 6.57 13.45
C MET A 23 8.50 5.35 14.34
N LYS A 24 9.53 5.41 15.20
CA LYS A 24 9.81 4.37 16.20
C LYS A 24 8.67 4.25 17.23
N GLU A 25 8.22 5.37 17.79
CA GLU A 25 7.09 5.36 18.73
C GLU A 25 5.82 4.76 18.13
N ILE A 26 5.54 5.06 16.85
CA ILE A 26 4.43 4.46 16.10
C ILE A 26 4.64 2.96 15.93
N ALA A 27 5.83 2.54 15.53
CA ALA A 27 6.16 1.13 15.32
C ALA A 27 6.00 0.31 16.60
N ASP A 28 6.41 0.85 17.75
CA ASP A 28 6.29 0.18 19.05
C ASP A 28 4.84 0.01 19.53
N ARG A 29 3.92 0.85 19.06
CA ARG A 29 2.50 0.87 19.47
C ARG A 29 1.52 0.35 18.43
N ALA A 30 1.97 0.15 17.20
CA ALA A 30 1.11 -0.27 16.11
C ALA A 30 0.61 -1.70 16.29
N SER A 31 -0.58 -1.97 15.79
CA SER A 31 -1.16 -3.30 15.69
C SER A 31 -1.90 -3.46 14.37
N GLY A 32 -2.08 -4.69 13.90
CA GLY A 32 -2.68 -4.97 12.61
C GLY A 32 -1.74 -4.61 11.45
N PHE A 33 -1.71 -3.37 11.00
CA PHE A 33 -0.76 -2.88 10.00
C PHE A 33 -0.44 -1.39 10.19
N ILE A 34 0.65 -0.92 9.61
CA ILE A 34 1.00 0.50 9.52
C ILE A 34 0.55 1.04 8.16
N TYR A 35 -0.20 2.13 8.18
CA TYR A 35 -0.62 2.83 6.97
C TYR A 35 0.43 3.88 6.59
N LEU A 36 1.21 3.60 5.55
CA LEU A 36 2.15 4.58 4.98
C LEU A 36 1.45 5.44 3.92
N VAL A 37 1.44 6.74 4.13
CA VAL A 37 0.93 7.72 3.17
C VAL A 37 1.97 7.93 2.08
N SER A 38 1.62 7.64 0.82
CA SER A 38 2.56 7.69 -0.31
C SER A 38 2.80 9.08 -0.89
N LYS A 39 2.02 10.07 -0.47
CA LYS A 39 2.11 11.44 -1.01
C LYS A 39 1.86 12.48 0.07
N THR A 40 2.76 13.43 0.22
CA THR A 40 2.49 14.72 0.84
C THR A 40 1.97 15.64 -0.25
N GLY A 41 0.71 16.06 -0.11
CA GLY A 41 0.01 16.83 -1.12
C GLY A 41 0.77 18.07 -1.58
N VAL A 42 1.12 18.08 -2.86
CA VAL A 42 1.13 19.29 -3.68
C VAL A 42 0.46 18.92 -4.98
N THR A 43 -0.70 19.49 -5.20
CA THR A 43 -1.39 19.51 -6.47
C THR A 43 -0.44 19.97 -7.57
N GLY A 44 -0.11 19.10 -8.51
CA GLY A 44 0.58 19.52 -9.73
C GLY A 44 1.72 18.67 -10.28
N SER A 45 2.36 17.78 -9.50
CA SER A 45 3.32 16.84 -10.06
C SER A 45 2.69 15.44 -10.13
N SER A 46 2.44 15.03 -11.35
CA SER A 46 1.91 13.73 -11.71
C SER A 46 2.85 12.61 -11.27
N GLY A 47 2.34 11.69 -10.48
CA GLY A 47 2.93 10.35 -10.36
C GLY A 47 3.32 9.95 -8.96
N LEU A 48 3.09 8.67 -8.71
CA LEU A 48 3.56 7.94 -7.56
C LEU A 48 5.10 7.84 -7.60
N ASP A 49 5.81 8.36 -6.61
CA ASP A 49 7.25 8.12 -6.49
C ASP A 49 7.51 6.81 -5.72
N VAL A 50 7.69 5.72 -6.48
CA VAL A 50 7.98 4.39 -5.94
C VAL A 50 9.31 4.37 -5.15
N ARG A 51 10.28 5.23 -5.49
CA ARG A 51 11.57 5.28 -4.78
C ARG A 51 11.42 5.87 -3.39
N ASP A 52 10.61 6.91 -3.27
CA ASP A 52 10.29 7.53 -1.98
C ASP A 52 9.53 6.53 -1.09
N VAL A 53 8.53 5.85 -1.63
CA VAL A 53 7.81 4.79 -0.90
C VAL A 53 8.77 3.69 -0.42
N ARG A 54 9.65 3.20 -1.28
CA ARG A 54 10.64 2.17 -0.92
C ARG A 54 11.57 2.63 0.21
N TYR A 55 12.00 3.87 0.18
CA TYR A 55 12.85 4.45 1.24
C TYR A 55 12.13 4.43 2.60
N HIS A 56 10.89 4.90 2.65
CA HIS A 56 10.12 4.92 3.88
C HIS A 56 9.73 3.52 4.37
N VAL A 57 9.39 2.60 3.46
CA VAL A 57 9.13 1.20 3.79
C VAL A 57 10.37 0.54 4.40
N ALA A 58 11.55 0.73 3.81
CA ALA A 58 12.79 0.18 4.34
C ALA A 58 13.09 0.69 5.76
N ARG A 59 12.86 1.97 6.02
CA ARG A 59 12.98 2.54 7.38
C ARG A 59 12.01 1.92 8.37
N LEU A 60 10.74 1.76 7.99
CA LEU A 60 9.73 1.12 8.85
C LEU A 60 10.08 -0.33 9.14
N ARG A 61 10.50 -1.10 8.13
CA ARG A 61 10.91 -2.49 8.31
C ARG A 61 12.14 -2.68 9.20
N SER A 62 12.98 -1.66 9.36
CA SER A 62 14.07 -1.71 10.33
C SER A 62 13.60 -1.52 11.79
N LEU A 63 12.34 -1.12 11.99
CA LEU A 63 11.77 -0.81 13.29
C LEU A 63 10.69 -1.82 13.73
N THR A 64 10.07 -2.55 12.79
CA THR A 64 8.94 -3.43 13.10
C THR A 64 8.73 -4.49 12.04
N ASP A 65 8.18 -5.65 12.46
CA ASP A 65 7.70 -6.72 11.57
C ASP A 65 6.21 -6.60 11.22
N ILE A 66 5.52 -5.57 11.73
CA ILE A 66 4.10 -5.32 11.45
C ILE A 66 3.94 -5.04 9.95
N PRO A 67 2.91 -5.61 9.28
CA PRO A 67 2.64 -5.36 7.87
C PRO A 67 2.54 -3.87 7.53
N ILE A 68 3.11 -3.46 6.41
CA ILE A 68 3.08 -2.08 5.92
C ILE A 68 2.20 -2.01 4.69
N CYS A 69 1.09 -1.27 4.80
CA CYS A 69 0.20 -0.98 3.70
C CYS A 69 0.41 0.45 3.22
N VAL A 70 0.44 0.65 1.93
CA VAL A 70 0.59 1.98 1.31
C VAL A 70 -0.72 2.42 0.69
N GLY A 71 -1.09 3.66 0.92
CA GLY A 71 -2.27 4.29 0.34
C GLY A 71 -2.03 5.76 0.08
N PHE A 72 -3.04 6.39 -0.50
CA PHE A 72 -3.06 7.79 -0.93
C PHE A 72 -2.44 8.04 -2.31
N GLY A 73 -3.26 8.58 -3.21
CA GLY A 73 -2.84 8.93 -4.58
C GLY A 73 -2.68 7.75 -5.56
N ILE A 74 -3.06 6.53 -5.14
CA ILE A 74 -3.08 5.37 -6.03
C ILE A 74 -4.38 5.43 -6.84
N SER A 75 -4.24 5.67 -8.14
CA SER A 75 -5.39 5.99 -9.00
C SER A 75 -5.68 4.91 -10.04
N ASP A 76 -4.71 4.07 -10.35
CA ASP A 76 -4.88 3.00 -11.33
C ASP A 76 -4.18 1.69 -10.94
N PRO A 77 -4.51 0.56 -11.61
CA PRO A 77 -3.89 -0.74 -11.35
C PRO A 77 -2.38 -0.79 -11.57
N VAL A 78 -1.83 0.05 -12.45
CA VAL A 78 -0.37 0.08 -12.73
C VAL A 78 0.38 0.58 -11.50
N ASP A 79 -0.11 1.66 -10.86
CA ASP A 79 0.46 2.19 -9.63
C ASP A 79 0.51 1.13 -8.52
N ALA A 80 -0.61 0.42 -8.32
CA ALA A 80 -0.68 -0.66 -7.34
C ALA A 80 0.29 -1.81 -7.67
N GLY A 81 0.42 -2.14 -8.96
CA GLY A 81 1.38 -3.13 -9.43
C GLY A 81 2.82 -2.74 -9.14
N LEU A 82 3.20 -1.49 -9.39
CA LEU A 82 4.55 -0.96 -9.14
C LEU A 82 4.91 -0.96 -7.64
N LEU A 83 3.94 -0.78 -6.76
CA LEU A 83 4.14 -0.80 -5.31
C LEU A 83 4.22 -2.21 -4.74
N SER A 84 3.47 -3.16 -5.29
CA SER A 84 3.25 -4.48 -4.73
C SER A 84 4.52 -5.28 -4.37
N PRO A 85 5.66 -5.16 -5.08
CA PRO A 85 6.89 -5.85 -4.69
C PRO A 85 7.57 -5.28 -3.43
N HIS A 86 7.10 -4.16 -2.93
CA HIS A 86 7.77 -3.41 -1.85
C HIS A 86 6.96 -3.31 -0.57
N VAL A 87 5.66 -3.59 -0.62
CA VAL A 87 4.71 -3.42 0.49
C VAL A 87 3.89 -4.69 0.72
N ASP A 88 3.29 -4.81 1.89
CA ASP A 88 2.44 -5.97 2.23
C ASP A 88 1.00 -5.78 1.75
N GLY A 89 0.58 -4.53 1.53
CA GLY A 89 -0.75 -4.20 1.02
C GLY A 89 -0.84 -2.83 0.39
N VAL A 90 -1.89 -2.63 -0.39
CA VAL A 90 -2.23 -1.35 -1.02
C VAL A 90 -3.65 -0.97 -0.63
N VAL A 91 -3.83 0.27 -0.19
CA VAL A 91 -5.13 0.83 0.19
C VAL A 91 -5.60 1.79 -0.90
N ILE A 92 -6.77 1.52 -1.46
CA ILE A 92 -7.34 2.27 -2.57
C ILE A 92 -8.70 2.82 -2.12
N GLY A 93 -8.84 4.13 -2.08
CA GLY A 93 -10.08 4.84 -1.70
C GLY A 93 -10.70 5.58 -2.88
N SER A 94 -10.16 6.75 -3.20
CA SER A 94 -10.75 7.70 -4.15
C SER A 94 -11.01 7.17 -5.57
N ALA A 95 -10.28 6.13 -6.01
CA ALA A 95 -10.57 5.50 -7.30
C ALA A 95 -11.91 4.75 -7.27
N PHE A 96 -12.21 4.05 -6.16
CA PHE A 96 -13.50 3.38 -5.99
C PHE A 96 -14.64 4.35 -5.70
N GLU A 97 -14.39 5.42 -4.92
CA GLU A 97 -15.37 6.48 -4.67
C GLU A 97 -15.85 7.09 -5.99
N ARG A 98 -14.95 7.42 -6.92
CA ARG A 98 -15.32 7.94 -8.25
C ARG A 98 -16.19 6.97 -9.06
N ILE A 99 -15.93 5.66 -8.95
CA ILE A 99 -16.77 4.66 -9.62
C ILE A 99 -18.16 4.64 -8.99
N ILE A 100 -18.26 4.73 -7.67
CA ILE A 100 -19.52 4.75 -6.94
C ILE A 100 -20.31 6.01 -7.33
N GLU A 101 -19.70 7.19 -7.22
CA GLU A 101 -20.33 8.48 -7.54
C GLU A 101 -20.86 8.52 -8.97
N GLY A 102 -20.11 8.00 -9.94
CA GLY A 102 -20.54 7.96 -11.33
C GLY A 102 -21.58 6.88 -11.67
N ASN A 103 -21.99 6.04 -10.68
CA ASN A 103 -22.85 4.88 -10.94
C ASN A 103 -23.88 4.62 -9.82
N LEU A 104 -24.29 5.64 -9.07
CA LEU A 104 -25.19 5.50 -7.91
C LEU A 104 -26.51 4.76 -8.25
N ASP A 105 -27.09 5.06 -9.41
CA ASP A 105 -28.35 4.46 -9.86
C ASP A 105 -28.16 3.20 -10.72
N ASN A 106 -26.94 2.71 -10.82
CA ASN A 106 -26.65 1.54 -11.67
C ASN A 106 -26.82 0.24 -10.88
N PRO A 107 -27.75 -0.65 -11.25
CA PRO A 107 -27.97 -1.93 -10.56
C PRO A 107 -26.74 -2.85 -10.60
N ASP A 108 -25.85 -2.67 -11.56
CA ASP A 108 -24.61 -3.44 -11.71
C ASP A 108 -23.40 -2.83 -10.99
N LEU A 109 -23.57 -1.80 -10.14
CA LEU A 109 -22.48 -1.12 -9.43
C LEU A 109 -21.55 -2.10 -8.68
N ALA A 110 -22.12 -3.04 -7.94
CA ALA A 110 -21.32 -4.02 -7.20
C ALA A 110 -20.47 -4.91 -8.13
N LYS A 111 -21.00 -5.30 -9.27
CA LYS A 111 -20.27 -6.07 -10.29
C LYS A 111 -19.11 -5.26 -10.88
N ARG A 112 -19.35 -3.99 -11.21
CA ARG A 112 -18.32 -3.07 -11.72
C ARG A 112 -17.20 -2.88 -10.72
N LEU A 113 -17.51 -2.65 -9.44
CA LEU A 113 -16.51 -2.56 -8.37
C LEU A 113 -15.70 -3.86 -8.27
N GLY A 114 -16.35 -5.02 -8.33
CA GLY A 114 -15.68 -6.31 -8.31
C GLY A 114 -14.75 -6.53 -9.50
N GLU A 115 -15.13 -6.06 -10.70
CA GLU A 115 -14.27 -6.10 -11.90
C GLU A 115 -13.05 -5.19 -11.72
N GLU A 116 -13.22 -4.00 -11.17
CA GLU A 116 -12.12 -3.10 -10.91
C GLU A 116 -11.13 -3.67 -9.87
N VAL A 117 -11.62 -4.22 -8.77
CA VAL A 117 -10.78 -4.92 -7.77
C VAL A 117 -9.94 -6.01 -8.42
N ARG A 118 -10.51 -6.79 -9.36
CA ARG A 118 -9.77 -7.83 -10.07
C ARG A 118 -8.61 -7.27 -10.90
N LYS A 119 -8.78 -6.10 -11.53
CA LYS A 119 -7.71 -5.44 -12.29
C LYS A 119 -6.54 -5.07 -11.38
N TYR A 120 -6.82 -4.44 -10.23
CA TYR A 120 -5.79 -4.12 -9.23
C TYR A 120 -5.07 -5.38 -8.74
N LYS A 121 -5.82 -6.41 -8.36
CA LYS A 121 -5.21 -7.69 -7.92
C LYS A 121 -4.36 -8.33 -9.00
N ALA A 122 -4.82 -8.35 -10.24
CA ALA A 122 -4.06 -8.93 -11.36
C ALA A 122 -2.74 -8.18 -11.60
N ALA A 123 -2.77 -6.85 -11.57
CA ALA A 123 -1.57 -6.02 -11.72
C ALA A 123 -0.55 -6.28 -10.58
N MET A 124 -1.00 -6.33 -9.34
CA MET A 124 -0.15 -6.61 -8.18
C MET A 124 0.47 -8.01 -8.27
N CYS A 125 -0.31 -9.05 -8.58
CA CYS A 125 0.19 -10.42 -8.68
C CYS A 125 1.21 -10.60 -9.82
N SER A 126 1.02 -9.94 -10.96
CA SER A 126 1.95 -10.04 -12.08
C SER A 126 3.31 -9.41 -11.78
N MET A 127 3.32 -8.27 -11.10
CA MET A 127 4.56 -7.57 -10.73
C MET A 127 5.34 -8.29 -9.62
N GLN A 128 4.66 -8.89 -8.64
CA GLN A 128 5.31 -9.72 -7.62
C GLN A 128 6.04 -10.91 -8.24
N LYS A 129 5.38 -11.66 -9.12
CA LYS A 129 6.00 -12.81 -9.82
C LYS A 129 7.21 -12.40 -10.64
N ASN A 130 7.15 -11.28 -11.35
CA ASN A 130 8.27 -10.78 -12.13
C ASN A 130 9.46 -10.38 -11.23
N ASN A 131 9.20 -9.79 -10.07
CA ASN A 131 10.24 -9.43 -9.11
C ASN A 131 10.93 -10.66 -8.52
N GLU A 132 10.18 -11.68 -8.11
CA GLU A 132 10.73 -12.95 -7.61
C GLU A 132 11.61 -13.65 -8.65
N GLN A 133 11.14 -13.73 -9.91
CA GLN A 133 11.93 -14.32 -10.99
C GLN A 133 13.23 -13.55 -11.27
N ASN A 134 13.20 -12.23 -11.19
CA ASN A 134 14.39 -11.40 -11.36
C ASN A 134 15.39 -11.57 -10.23
N GLN A 135 14.92 -11.70 -8.99
CA GLN A 135 15.80 -11.98 -7.83
C GLN A 135 16.45 -13.36 -7.95
N LEU A 136 15.70 -14.39 -8.34
CA LEU A 136 16.22 -15.74 -8.58
C LEU A 136 17.30 -15.77 -9.69
N ARG A 137 17.12 -14.98 -10.74
CA ARG A 137 18.10 -14.86 -11.83
C ARG A 137 19.38 -14.16 -11.39
N LYS A 138 19.29 -13.13 -10.53
CA LYS A 138 20.47 -12.42 -9.98
C LYS A 138 21.25 -13.32 -9.03
N GLY A 139 20.59 -14.02 -8.11
CA GLY A 139 21.27 -14.93 -7.18
C GLY A 139 21.97 -16.13 -7.85
N LYS A 140 21.57 -16.51 -9.09
CA LYS A 140 22.27 -17.54 -9.86
C LYS A 140 23.52 -17.02 -10.59
N ARG A 141 23.65 -15.70 -10.80
CA ARG A 141 24.81 -15.09 -11.46
C ARG A 141 25.94 -14.73 -10.49
N GLU A 142 25.66 -14.70 -9.20
CA GLU A 142 26.61 -14.34 -8.14
C GLU A 142 27.25 -15.54 -7.43
N LYS A 143 26.97 -16.78 -7.88
CA LYS A 143 27.73 -17.96 -7.41
C LYS A 143 28.94 -18.15 -8.32
N PRO A 144 30.19 -18.08 -7.76
CA PRO A 144 31.43 -18.33 -8.48
C PRO A 144 31.53 -19.75 -8.97
#